data_b7426cd914bda988a9e83167ebb32e25
#
_entry.id   b7426cd914bda988a9e83167ebb32e25
#
_cell.length_a   1.000
_cell.length_b   1.000
_cell.length_c   1.000
_cell.angle_alpha   90.00
_cell.angle_beta   90.00
_cell.angle_gamma   90.00
#
_symmetry.space_group_name_H-M   'P 1'
#
loop_
_entity.id
_entity.type
_entity.pdbx_description
1 polymer ?
#
loop_
_entity_poly.entity_id
_entity_poly.type
_entity_poly.pdbx_seq_one_letter_code
_entity_poly.pdbx_strand_id
1 'polypeptide(L)'
;MTEHYQHKARKRFGQNFLHDAGVIDRILRSIHAKAEDRVLEIGPGQGALTQGLLNSGAQLDVVELDKDLVPILNQQFADRSNFSLHQGDALKFDFTSLNAAPGSLRVVGNLPYNISTPLIFHLLHNASLIRDMHFMLQKEVVERLAAGPGGGDWGRLSIMVQYHCRVEHLFNVGPGAFNPPPKVDSAIVRLVPHAVLPHPAKDHRLLERVVREAFNQRRKTLRNTLKLLLSSDEIAATGVDGSLRPEQLDLAAFVRLADKLSEKLQQQIGRAHV
;
A
#
# COMPACT_ATOMS: atom_id res chain seq x y z
N MET A 1 -37.90 10.98 -18.94
CA MET A 1 -36.56 11.60 -19.11
C MET A 1 -35.83 11.47 -17.80
N THR A 2 -35.00 10.48 -17.69
CA THR A 2 -34.12 10.30 -16.51
C THR A 2 -32.94 11.24 -16.70
N GLU A 3 -32.92 12.34 -15.92
CA GLU A 3 -31.73 13.17 -15.81
C GLU A 3 -30.58 12.28 -15.31
N HIS A 4 -29.61 12.03 -16.18
CA HIS A 4 -28.33 11.42 -15.78
C HIS A 4 -27.60 12.43 -14.88
N TYR A 5 -27.75 12.28 -13.59
CA TYR A 5 -27.01 13.04 -12.61
C TYR A 5 -25.52 12.72 -12.77
N GLN A 6 -24.79 13.61 -13.47
CA GLN A 6 -23.33 13.48 -13.60
C GLN A 6 -22.69 13.96 -12.30
N HIS A 7 -22.22 13.02 -11.51
CA HIS A 7 -21.42 13.33 -10.31
C HIS A 7 -20.15 14.08 -10.71
N LYS A 8 -19.94 15.30 -10.14
CA LYS A 8 -18.72 16.07 -10.38
C LYS A 8 -17.61 15.61 -9.44
N ALA A 9 -16.43 15.35 -10.02
CA ALA A 9 -15.23 15.02 -9.26
C ALA A 9 -14.93 16.09 -8.20
N ARG A 10 -14.63 15.65 -6.98
CA ARG A 10 -14.35 16.53 -5.84
C ARG A 10 -12.87 16.60 -5.56
N LYS A 11 -12.27 17.78 -5.70
CA LYS A 11 -10.83 18.02 -5.44
C LYS A 11 -10.42 17.57 -4.03
N ARG A 12 -11.28 17.75 -3.02
CA ARG A 12 -10.98 17.35 -1.63
C ARG A 12 -10.79 15.84 -1.45
N PHE A 13 -11.32 15.02 -2.36
CA PHE A 13 -11.15 13.56 -2.37
C PHE A 13 -10.10 13.09 -3.37
N GLY A 14 -9.46 14.00 -4.12
CA GLY A 14 -8.48 13.65 -5.14
C GLY A 14 -9.06 12.78 -6.26
N GLN A 15 -10.34 12.98 -6.62
CA GLN A 15 -11.05 12.14 -7.59
C GLN A 15 -10.57 12.40 -9.02
N ASN A 16 -10.07 11.34 -9.67
CA ASN A 16 -9.82 11.26 -11.11
C ASN A 16 -10.46 9.95 -11.58
N PHE A 17 -11.62 10.05 -12.24
CA PHE A 17 -12.39 8.87 -12.62
C PHE A 17 -11.82 8.22 -13.87
N LEU A 18 -11.46 6.95 -13.77
CA LEU A 18 -11.01 6.13 -14.88
C LEU A 18 -12.17 5.90 -15.85
N HIS A 19 -11.95 6.13 -17.15
CA HIS A 19 -12.99 5.95 -18.18
C HIS A 19 -12.49 5.23 -19.43
N ASP A 20 -11.17 5.10 -19.64
CA ASP A 20 -10.61 4.43 -20.81
C ASP A 20 -10.89 2.92 -20.75
N ALA A 21 -11.71 2.43 -21.69
CA ALA A 21 -12.13 1.04 -21.72
C ALA A 21 -10.96 0.06 -21.93
N GLY A 22 -9.96 0.43 -22.72
CA GLY A 22 -8.77 -0.40 -22.96
C GLY A 22 -7.90 -0.54 -21.71
N VAL A 23 -7.76 0.54 -20.95
CA VAL A 23 -7.04 0.56 -19.66
C VAL A 23 -7.81 -0.26 -18.62
N ILE A 24 -9.12 -0.07 -18.50
CA ILE A 24 -9.99 -0.84 -17.60
C ILE A 24 -9.84 -2.35 -17.88
N ASP A 25 -9.96 -2.75 -19.13
CA ASP A 25 -9.84 -4.16 -19.54
C ASP A 25 -8.45 -4.72 -19.21
N ARG A 26 -7.38 -3.95 -19.46
CA ARG A 26 -6.02 -4.35 -19.13
C ARG A 26 -5.80 -4.54 -17.62
N ILE A 27 -6.37 -3.65 -16.79
CA ILE A 27 -6.33 -3.77 -15.33
C ILE A 27 -7.07 -5.03 -14.90
N LEU A 28 -8.29 -5.24 -15.37
CA LEU A 28 -9.12 -6.41 -15.01
C LEU A 28 -8.43 -7.73 -15.40
N ARG A 29 -7.81 -7.78 -16.58
CA ARG A 29 -7.00 -8.95 -16.99
C ARG A 29 -5.80 -9.17 -16.08
N SER A 30 -5.14 -8.13 -15.63
CA SER A 30 -4.01 -8.21 -14.67
C SER A 30 -4.44 -8.75 -13.32
N ILE A 31 -5.62 -8.35 -12.84
CA ILE A 31 -6.20 -8.86 -11.59
C ILE A 31 -6.63 -10.31 -11.76
N HIS A 32 -7.25 -10.64 -12.89
CA HIS A 32 -7.73 -11.98 -13.20
C HIS A 32 -8.57 -12.60 -12.08
N ALA A 33 -9.59 -11.83 -11.62
CA ALA A 33 -10.50 -12.29 -10.58
C ALA A 33 -11.37 -13.46 -11.06
N LYS A 34 -11.65 -14.39 -10.16
CA LYS A 34 -12.46 -15.59 -10.40
C LYS A 34 -13.63 -15.66 -9.42
N ALA A 35 -14.60 -16.53 -9.73
CA ALA A 35 -15.82 -16.68 -8.93
C ALA A 35 -15.56 -17.06 -7.46
N GLU A 36 -14.51 -17.83 -7.21
CA GLU A 36 -14.10 -18.23 -5.85
C GLU A 36 -13.34 -17.15 -5.07
N ASP A 37 -12.97 -16.05 -5.72
CA ASP A 37 -12.18 -14.97 -5.10
C ASP A 37 -13.05 -14.07 -4.21
N ARG A 38 -12.44 -13.58 -3.14
CA ARG A 38 -12.95 -12.49 -2.34
C ARG A 38 -12.14 -11.22 -2.62
N VAL A 39 -12.81 -10.20 -3.14
CA VAL A 39 -12.19 -8.96 -3.57
C VAL A 39 -12.72 -7.80 -2.76
N LEU A 40 -11.83 -6.94 -2.30
CA LEU A 40 -12.14 -5.63 -1.72
C LEU A 40 -11.66 -4.54 -2.67
N GLU A 41 -12.58 -3.74 -3.18
CA GLU A 41 -12.26 -2.55 -3.98
C GLU A 41 -12.30 -1.30 -3.09
N ILE A 42 -11.21 -0.55 -3.06
CA ILE A 42 -11.11 0.69 -2.32
C ILE A 42 -11.29 1.85 -3.29
N GLY A 43 -12.28 2.72 -3.01
CA GLY A 43 -12.58 3.88 -3.83
C GLY A 43 -13.09 3.51 -5.22
N PRO A 44 -14.23 2.81 -5.35
CA PRO A 44 -14.77 2.37 -6.65
C PRO A 44 -15.12 3.55 -7.58
N GLY A 45 -15.25 4.75 -7.05
CA GLY A 45 -15.63 5.94 -7.81
C GLY A 45 -16.98 5.73 -8.49
N GLN A 46 -17.00 5.88 -9.81
CA GLN A 46 -18.20 5.65 -10.63
C GLN A 46 -18.39 4.18 -11.06
N GLY A 47 -17.59 3.25 -10.51
CA GLY A 47 -17.75 1.82 -10.74
C GLY A 47 -17.01 1.29 -11.97
N ALA A 48 -15.96 1.98 -12.44
CA ALA A 48 -15.22 1.58 -13.64
C ALA A 48 -14.63 0.16 -13.56
N LEU A 49 -14.00 -0.21 -12.45
CA LEU A 49 -13.49 -1.57 -12.22
C LEU A 49 -14.57 -2.49 -11.61
N THR A 50 -15.48 -1.93 -10.84
CA THR A 50 -16.52 -2.65 -10.09
C THR A 50 -17.33 -3.57 -10.99
N GLN A 51 -17.78 -3.09 -12.13
CA GLN A 51 -18.59 -3.86 -13.09
C GLN A 51 -17.84 -5.13 -13.56
N GLY A 52 -16.58 -4.98 -13.95
CA GLY A 52 -15.78 -6.11 -14.42
C GLY A 52 -15.43 -7.11 -13.32
N LEU A 53 -15.18 -6.62 -12.10
CA LEU A 53 -14.95 -7.46 -10.94
C LEU A 53 -16.20 -8.28 -10.58
N LEU A 54 -17.38 -7.67 -10.62
CA LEU A 54 -18.64 -8.39 -10.41
C LEU A 54 -18.93 -9.42 -11.50
N ASN A 55 -18.57 -9.10 -12.75
CA ASN A 55 -18.77 -10.02 -13.89
C ASN A 55 -17.88 -11.27 -13.81
N SER A 56 -16.78 -11.21 -13.07
CA SER A 56 -15.94 -12.40 -12.81
C SER A 56 -16.62 -13.43 -11.88
N GLY A 57 -17.71 -13.04 -11.24
CA GLY A 57 -18.40 -13.85 -10.23
C GLY A 57 -17.81 -13.75 -8.83
N ALA A 58 -16.71 -13.03 -8.65
CA ALA A 58 -16.09 -12.84 -7.34
C ALA A 58 -17.06 -12.17 -6.35
N GLN A 59 -16.94 -12.51 -5.08
CA GLN A 59 -17.58 -11.77 -4.00
C GLN A 59 -16.86 -10.44 -3.81
N LEU A 60 -17.56 -9.35 -4.05
CA LEU A 60 -16.99 -8.00 -4.04
C LEU A 60 -17.56 -7.18 -2.90
N ASP A 61 -16.66 -6.74 -2.02
CA ASP A 61 -16.91 -5.67 -1.08
C ASP A 61 -16.26 -4.38 -1.63
N VAL A 62 -16.93 -3.23 -1.51
CA VAL A 62 -16.37 -1.93 -1.86
C VAL A 62 -16.41 -0.99 -0.66
N VAL A 63 -15.39 -0.15 -0.51
CA VAL A 63 -15.33 0.92 0.50
C VAL A 63 -15.30 2.27 -0.21
N GLU A 64 -16.30 3.11 0.04
CA GLU A 64 -16.44 4.44 -0.57
C GLU A 64 -16.64 5.52 0.51
N LEU A 65 -15.80 6.56 0.46
CA LEU A 65 -15.86 7.69 1.37
C LEU A 65 -16.89 8.73 0.93
N ASP A 66 -17.07 8.93 -0.38
CA ASP A 66 -17.95 9.96 -0.93
C ASP A 66 -19.42 9.53 -0.83
N LYS A 67 -20.15 10.19 0.08
CA LYS A 67 -21.57 9.93 0.34
C LYS A 67 -22.45 10.06 -0.89
N ASP A 68 -22.06 10.89 -1.86
CA ASP A 68 -22.87 11.12 -3.07
C ASP A 68 -22.69 9.99 -4.09
N LEU A 69 -21.59 9.26 -4.04
CA LEU A 69 -21.36 8.07 -4.88
C LEU A 69 -22.10 6.83 -4.35
N VAL A 70 -22.33 6.75 -3.06
CA VAL A 70 -22.96 5.58 -2.42
C VAL A 70 -24.34 5.25 -3.00
N PRO A 71 -25.30 6.20 -3.14
CA PRO A 71 -26.58 5.90 -3.75
C PRO A 71 -26.47 5.49 -5.23
N ILE A 72 -25.54 6.09 -5.96
CA ILE A 72 -25.31 5.80 -7.38
C ILE A 72 -24.82 4.36 -7.54
N LEU A 73 -23.84 3.95 -6.76
CA LEU A 73 -23.30 2.58 -6.76
C LEU A 73 -24.36 1.56 -6.33
N ASN A 74 -25.12 1.85 -5.28
CA ASN A 74 -26.19 0.97 -4.83
C ASN A 74 -27.26 0.80 -5.90
N GLN A 75 -27.64 1.84 -6.62
CA GLN A 75 -28.62 1.76 -7.72
C GLN A 75 -28.04 1.00 -8.91
N GLN A 76 -26.78 1.26 -9.26
CA GLN A 76 -26.12 0.63 -10.41
C GLN A 76 -25.94 -0.88 -10.25
N PHE A 77 -25.72 -1.36 -9.03
CA PHE A 77 -25.44 -2.75 -8.71
C PHE A 77 -26.49 -3.42 -7.83
N ALA A 78 -27.70 -2.85 -7.76
CA ALA A 78 -28.78 -3.31 -6.89
C ALA A 78 -29.20 -4.78 -7.10
N ASP A 79 -29.07 -5.28 -8.32
CA ASP A 79 -29.43 -6.64 -8.72
C ASP A 79 -28.29 -7.65 -8.60
N ARG A 80 -27.11 -7.22 -8.10
CA ARG A 80 -25.94 -8.08 -7.99
C ARG A 80 -25.84 -8.68 -6.58
N SER A 81 -26.08 -9.97 -6.46
CA SER A 81 -26.01 -10.71 -5.18
C SER A 81 -24.60 -10.83 -4.61
N ASN A 82 -23.57 -10.65 -5.44
CA ASN A 82 -22.15 -10.70 -5.08
C ASN A 82 -21.54 -9.34 -4.77
N PHE A 83 -22.35 -8.31 -4.50
CA PHE A 83 -21.95 -6.94 -4.22
C PHE A 83 -22.32 -6.53 -2.79
N SER A 84 -21.38 -5.93 -2.06
CA SER A 84 -21.60 -5.30 -0.76
C SER A 84 -20.86 -3.97 -0.69
N LEU A 85 -21.55 -2.91 -0.25
CA LEU A 85 -20.99 -1.56 -0.15
C LEU A 85 -20.85 -1.14 1.31
N HIS A 86 -19.67 -0.65 1.67
CA HIS A 86 -19.34 -0.07 2.95
C HIS A 86 -19.02 1.41 2.77
N GLN A 87 -19.85 2.28 3.35
CA GLN A 87 -19.54 3.71 3.37
C GLN A 87 -18.55 4.01 4.49
N GLY A 88 -17.44 4.65 4.18
CA GLY A 88 -16.47 5.04 5.19
C GLY A 88 -15.09 5.37 4.64
N ASP A 89 -14.21 5.71 5.59
CA ASP A 89 -12.81 6.02 5.33
C ASP A 89 -11.99 4.73 5.30
N ALA A 90 -11.36 4.43 4.17
CA ALA A 90 -10.52 3.25 4.01
C ALA A 90 -9.33 3.22 5.00
N LEU A 91 -8.83 4.38 5.45
CA LEU A 91 -7.77 4.49 6.45
C LEU A 91 -8.21 4.03 7.86
N LYS A 92 -9.51 3.96 8.10
CA LYS A 92 -10.13 3.54 9.38
C LYS A 92 -10.89 2.22 9.26
N PHE A 93 -10.94 1.66 8.06
CA PHE A 93 -11.70 0.44 7.80
C PHE A 93 -11.07 -0.76 8.51
N ASP A 94 -11.90 -1.52 9.22
CA ASP A 94 -11.48 -2.77 9.84
C ASP A 94 -11.62 -3.93 8.84
N PHE A 95 -10.49 -4.33 8.24
CA PHE A 95 -10.46 -5.42 7.25
C PHE A 95 -10.86 -6.77 7.86
N THR A 96 -10.73 -6.95 9.18
CA THR A 96 -11.14 -8.18 9.85
C THR A 96 -12.66 -8.36 9.83
N SER A 97 -13.42 -7.26 9.73
CA SER A 97 -14.90 -7.28 9.64
C SER A 97 -15.42 -8.00 8.39
N LEU A 98 -14.59 -8.17 7.37
CA LEU A 98 -14.93 -8.92 6.16
C LEU A 98 -14.95 -10.43 6.38
N ASN A 99 -14.44 -10.94 7.50
CA ASN A 99 -14.34 -12.36 7.81
C ASN A 99 -13.68 -13.19 6.69
N ALA A 100 -12.70 -12.61 6.01
CA ALA A 100 -11.93 -13.30 4.99
C ALA A 100 -10.97 -14.31 5.66
N ALA A 101 -10.82 -15.48 5.05
CA ALA A 101 -9.82 -16.44 5.50
C ALA A 101 -8.40 -15.84 5.38
N PRO A 102 -7.45 -16.19 6.27
CA PRO A 102 -6.08 -15.73 6.16
C PRO A 102 -5.50 -15.96 4.76
N GLY A 103 -4.87 -14.94 4.18
CA GLY A 103 -4.25 -15.01 2.86
C GLY A 103 -5.21 -15.17 1.69
N SER A 104 -6.50 -14.85 1.85
CA SER A 104 -7.51 -14.99 0.80
C SER A 104 -7.99 -13.68 0.19
N LEU A 105 -7.89 -12.56 0.92
CA LEU A 105 -8.42 -11.27 0.49
C LEU A 105 -7.57 -10.66 -0.63
N ARG A 106 -8.21 -10.29 -1.72
CA ARG A 106 -7.59 -9.56 -2.82
C ARG A 106 -8.05 -8.11 -2.78
N VAL A 107 -7.11 -7.18 -2.70
CA VAL A 107 -7.42 -5.74 -2.56
C VAL A 107 -7.08 -5.03 -3.86
N VAL A 108 -8.03 -4.25 -4.38
CA VAL A 108 -7.84 -3.51 -5.62
C VAL A 108 -8.32 -2.07 -5.46
N GLY A 109 -7.81 -1.16 -6.26
CA GLY A 109 -8.32 0.20 -6.30
C GLY A 109 -7.53 1.16 -7.17
N ASN A 110 -8.26 2.16 -7.68
CA ASN A 110 -7.69 3.40 -8.17
C ASN A 110 -7.63 4.35 -6.98
N LEU A 111 -6.49 4.42 -6.30
CA LEU A 111 -6.38 5.12 -5.03
C LEU A 111 -6.21 6.62 -5.22
N PRO A 112 -6.93 7.45 -4.43
CA PRO A 112 -6.65 8.87 -4.37
C PRO A 112 -5.20 9.13 -3.96
N TYR A 113 -4.51 10.04 -4.67
CA TYR A 113 -3.07 10.24 -4.50
C TYR A 113 -2.67 10.71 -3.10
N ASN A 114 -3.54 11.48 -2.44
CA ASN A 114 -3.30 12.04 -1.11
C ASN A 114 -3.36 11.02 0.02
N ILE A 115 -3.98 9.85 -0.18
CA ILE A 115 -4.14 8.82 0.86
C ILE A 115 -3.40 7.52 0.53
N SER A 116 -2.79 7.39 -0.64
CA SER A 116 -2.21 6.13 -1.11
C SER A 116 -1.13 5.57 -0.17
N THR A 117 -0.17 6.38 0.27
CA THR A 117 0.90 5.93 1.18
C THR A 117 0.37 5.51 2.55
N PRO A 118 -0.42 6.32 3.29
CA PRO A 118 -0.99 5.88 4.57
C PRO A 118 -1.88 4.64 4.42
N LEU A 119 -2.61 4.52 3.32
CA LEU A 119 -3.46 3.34 3.08
C LEU A 119 -2.64 2.08 2.87
N ILE A 120 -1.54 2.15 2.13
CA ILE A 120 -0.62 1.02 1.96
C ILE A 120 -0.08 0.56 3.33
N PHE A 121 0.36 1.49 4.18
CA PHE A 121 0.80 1.13 5.54
C PHE A 121 -0.32 0.48 6.37
N HIS A 122 -1.55 0.98 6.29
CA HIS A 122 -2.69 0.38 6.95
C HIS A 122 -2.96 -1.05 6.46
N LEU A 123 -2.84 -1.30 5.17
CA LEU A 123 -2.97 -2.64 4.57
C LEU A 123 -1.84 -3.58 5.00
N LEU A 124 -0.60 -3.10 5.08
CA LEU A 124 0.55 -3.91 5.53
C LEU A 124 0.39 -4.43 6.96
N HIS A 125 -0.26 -3.67 7.85
CA HIS A 125 -0.60 -4.15 9.20
C HIS A 125 -1.58 -5.34 9.18
N ASN A 126 -2.31 -5.52 8.07
CA ASN A 126 -3.25 -6.60 7.85
C ASN A 126 -2.76 -7.60 6.77
N ALA A 127 -1.47 -7.64 6.49
CA ALA A 127 -0.90 -8.45 5.40
C ALA A 127 -1.25 -9.95 5.52
N SER A 128 -1.43 -10.47 6.72
CA SER A 128 -1.83 -11.86 6.96
C SER A 128 -3.19 -12.25 6.38
N LEU A 129 -4.08 -11.27 6.17
CA LEU A 129 -5.39 -11.50 5.54
C LEU A 129 -5.30 -11.48 4.01
N ILE A 130 -4.27 -10.86 3.45
CA ILE A 130 -4.20 -10.43 2.06
C ILE A 130 -3.42 -11.45 1.23
N ARG A 131 -4.02 -11.87 0.10
CA ARG A 131 -3.38 -12.69 -0.92
C ARG A 131 -2.54 -11.85 -1.89
N ASP A 132 -3.13 -10.78 -2.42
CA ASP A 132 -2.48 -9.83 -3.31
C ASP A 132 -3.22 -8.48 -3.33
N MET A 133 -2.54 -7.47 -3.85
CA MET A 133 -3.09 -6.12 -4.03
C MET A 133 -2.73 -5.61 -5.42
N HIS A 134 -3.69 -4.91 -6.06
CA HIS A 134 -3.49 -4.25 -7.34
C HIS A 134 -3.97 -2.81 -7.22
N PHE A 135 -3.04 -1.87 -7.30
CA PHE A 135 -3.36 -0.45 -7.18
C PHE A 135 -2.91 0.35 -8.39
N MET A 136 -3.75 1.31 -8.75
CA MET A 136 -3.33 2.41 -9.61
C MET A 136 -2.94 3.59 -8.71
N LEU A 137 -1.70 4.03 -8.87
CA LEU A 137 -1.06 5.11 -8.10
C LEU A 137 -0.37 6.07 -9.05
N GLN A 138 0.08 7.23 -8.55
CA GLN A 138 1.03 8.04 -9.28
C GLN A 138 2.26 7.22 -9.65
N LYS A 139 2.75 7.37 -10.89
CA LYS A 139 3.93 6.64 -11.39
C LYS A 139 5.13 6.78 -10.46
N GLU A 140 5.40 8.00 -9.96
CA GLU A 140 6.47 8.26 -9.00
C GLU A 140 6.37 7.41 -7.73
N VAL A 141 5.16 7.20 -7.22
CA VAL A 141 4.93 6.36 -6.04
C VAL A 141 5.24 4.90 -6.36
N VAL A 142 4.82 4.41 -7.52
CA VAL A 142 5.11 3.04 -7.96
C VAL A 142 6.62 2.84 -8.15
N GLU A 143 7.32 3.82 -8.72
CA GLU A 143 8.78 3.79 -8.87
C GLU A 143 9.47 3.71 -7.51
N ARG A 144 9.01 4.45 -6.50
CA ARG A 144 9.52 4.35 -5.12
C ARG A 144 9.23 2.99 -4.49
N LEU A 145 8.05 2.43 -4.70
CA LEU A 145 7.69 1.09 -4.19
C LEU A 145 8.62 0.00 -4.75
N ALA A 146 8.98 0.11 -6.03
CA ALA A 146 9.79 -0.86 -6.75
C ALA A 146 11.30 -0.53 -6.75
N ALA A 147 11.74 0.57 -6.12
CA ALA A 147 13.12 1.00 -6.10
C ALA A 147 14.03 0.03 -5.35
N GLY A 148 15.32 0.07 -5.68
CA GLY A 148 16.40 -0.62 -4.96
C GLY A 148 17.34 0.34 -4.25
N PRO A 149 18.25 -0.17 -3.40
CA PRO A 149 19.25 0.63 -2.70
C PRO A 149 20.14 1.43 -3.65
N GLY A 150 20.58 2.60 -3.20
CA GLY A 150 21.55 3.45 -3.92
C GLY A 150 20.91 4.59 -4.74
N GLY A 151 19.61 4.54 -4.99
CA GLY A 151 18.88 5.56 -5.72
C GLY A 151 18.10 6.54 -4.84
N GLY A 152 17.71 7.68 -5.42
CA GLY A 152 16.92 8.71 -4.73
C GLY A 152 15.49 8.28 -4.36
N ASP A 153 14.96 7.26 -5.04
CA ASP A 153 13.63 6.72 -4.81
C ASP A 153 13.59 5.67 -3.69
N TRP A 154 14.75 5.13 -3.33
CA TRP A 154 14.88 4.20 -2.21
C TRP A 154 14.68 4.93 -0.88
N GLY A 155 13.65 4.55 -0.13
CA GLY A 155 13.28 5.22 1.10
C GLY A 155 12.40 4.37 2.01
N ARG A 156 11.82 5.01 3.02
CA ARG A 156 10.97 4.35 4.00
C ARG A 156 9.85 3.53 3.34
N LEU A 157 9.17 4.09 2.34
CA LEU A 157 8.08 3.39 1.65
C LEU A 157 8.60 2.12 0.94
N SER A 158 9.71 2.23 0.21
CA SER A 158 10.33 1.10 -0.49
C SER A 158 10.66 -0.05 0.48
N ILE A 159 11.33 0.29 1.57
CA ILE A 159 11.83 -0.68 2.56
C ILE A 159 10.67 -1.38 3.26
N MET A 160 9.69 -0.61 3.78
CA MET A 160 8.59 -1.19 4.54
C MET A 160 7.68 -2.03 3.66
N VAL A 161 7.41 -1.61 2.43
CA VAL A 161 6.59 -2.41 1.51
C VAL A 161 7.33 -3.66 1.07
N GLN A 162 8.62 -3.56 0.71
CA GLN A 162 9.41 -4.72 0.28
C GLN A 162 9.75 -5.68 1.44
N TYR A 163 9.71 -5.21 2.68
CA TYR A 163 9.77 -6.10 3.84
C TYR A 163 8.58 -7.06 3.88
N HIS A 164 7.38 -6.56 3.60
CA HIS A 164 6.15 -7.35 3.65
C HIS A 164 5.77 -8.00 2.33
N CYS A 165 6.11 -7.39 1.19
CA CYS A 165 5.59 -7.76 -0.12
C CYS A 165 6.67 -7.81 -1.20
N ARG A 166 6.45 -8.68 -2.19
CA ARG A 166 7.04 -8.54 -3.51
C ARG A 166 6.30 -7.45 -4.26
N VAL A 167 7.03 -6.58 -4.95
CA VAL A 167 6.51 -5.43 -5.69
C VAL A 167 6.72 -5.65 -7.19
N GLU A 168 5.66 -5.52 -7.98
CA GLU A 168 5.70 -5.63 -9.43
C GLU A 168 5.06 -4.38 -10.06
N HIS A 169 5.85 -3.59 -10.78
CA HIS A 169 5.36 -2.52 -11.64
C HIS A 169 4.80 -3.15 -12.92
N LEU A 170 3.48 -3.13 -13.12
CA LEU A 170 2.84 -3.84 -14.23
C LEU A 170 2.86 -3.01 -15.52
N PHE A 171 2.32 -1.80 -15.51
CA PHE A 171 2.31 -0.89 -16.65
C PHE A 171 1.94 0.55 -16.27
N ASN A 172 2.28 1.49 -17.14
CA ASN A 172 1.95 2.90 -16.98
C ASN A 172 0.60 3.24 -17.60
N VAL A 173 -0.06 4.27 -17.05
CA VAL A 173 -1.35 4.79 -17.52
C VAL A 173 -1.24 6.31 -17.63
N GLY A 174 -1.45 6.84 -18.85
CA GLY A 174 -1.40 8.28 -19.09
C GLY A 174 -2.63 9.03 -18.54
N PRO A 175 -2.51 10.36 -18.36
CA PRO A 175 -3.58 11.20 -17.82
C PRO A 175 -4.90 11.18 -18.62
N GLY A 176 -4.82 10.94 -19.93
CA GLY A 176 -5.99 10.88 -20.82
C GLY A 176 -6.98 9.76 -20.51
N ALA A 177 -6.60 8.77 -19.70
CA ALA A 177 -7.49 7.70 -19.26
C ALA A 177 -8.50 8.12 -18.17
N PHE A 178 -8.38 9.35 -17.64
CA PHE A 178 -9.15 9.85 -16.50
C PHE A 178 -9.93 11.12 -16.82
N ASN A 179 -11.01 11.32 -16.08
CA ASN A 179 -11.78 12.57 -16.08
C ASN A 179 -12.07 13.03 -14.62
N PRO A 180 -11.61 14.21 -14.19
CA PRO A 180 -10.63 15.06 -14.88
C PRO A 180 -9.25 14.37 -15.00
N PRO A 181 -8.44 14.72 -16.01
CA PRO A 181 -7.10 14.15 -16.13
C PRO A 181 -6.20 14.63 -14.98
N PRO A 182 -5.41 13.74 -14.35
CA PRO A 182 -4.40 14.12 -13.40
C PRO A 182 -3.25 14.86 -14.10
N LYS A 183 -2.42 15.56 -13.34
CA LYS A 183 -1.26 16.31 -13.88
C LYS A 183 -0.05 15.44 -14.20
N VAL A 184 -0.04 14.20 -13.71
CA VAL A 184 1.09 13.26 -13.79
C VAL A 184 0.61 11.90 -14.29
N ASP A 185 1.55 11.12 -14.79
CA ASP A 185 1.27 9.73 -15.16
C ASP A 185 0.96 8.89 -13.93
N SER A 186 0.12 7.88 -14.14
CA SER A 186 -0.18 6.82 -13.19
C SER A 186 0.50 5.51 -13.60
N ALA A 187 0.54 4.56 -12.71
CA ALA A 187 0.97 3.20 -13.00
C ALA A 187 0.19 2.20 -12.16
N ILE A 188 0.11 0.98 -12.67
CA ILE A 188 -0.46 -0.16 -11.96
C ILE A 188 0.69 -0.92 -11.30
N VAL A 189 0.53 -1.17 -10.02
CA VAL A 189 1.43 -1.97 -9.19
C VAL A 189 0.70 -3.18 -8.63
N ARG A 190 1.37 -4.33 -8.62
CA ARG A 190 0.95 -5.50 -7.85
C ARG A 190 1.84 -5.64 -6.63
N LEU A 191 1.23 -5.82 -5.46
CA LEU A 191 1.89 -6.12 -4.20
C LEU A 191 1.44 -7.52 -3.75
N VAL A 192 2.39 -8.42 -3.52
CA VAL A 192 2.11 -9.78 -3.06
C VAL A 192 2.81 -10.01 -1.74
N PRO A 193 2.08 -10.15 -0.62
CA PRO A 193 2.69 -10.45 0.67
C PRO A 193 3.57 -11.70 0.59
N HIS A 194 4.76 -11.65 1.19
CA HIS A 194 5.64 -12.81 1.26
C HIS A 194 5.01 -13.91 2.10
N ALA A 195 5.02 -15.15 1.62
CA ALA A 195 4.62 -16.31 2.41
C ALA A 195 5.57 -16.53 3.60
N VAL A 196 6.87 -16.28 3.38
CA VAL A 196 7.92 -16.26 4.38
C VAL A 196 8.73 -14.99 4.19
N LEU A 197 8.90 -14.19 5.24
CA LEU A 197 9.67 -12.95 5.17
C LEU A 197 11.14 -13.28 4.80
N PRO A 198 11.71 -12.64 3.75
CA PRO A 198 13.10 -12.88 3.34
C PRO A 198 14.11 -12.54 4.44
N HIS A 199 13.82 -11.50 5.21
CA HIS A 199 14.66 -10.99 6.30
C HIS A 199 13.80 -10.71 7.52
N PRO A 200 13.37 -11.74 8.30
CA PRO A 200 12.49 -11.52 9.44
C PRO A 200 13.20 -10.75 10.56
N ALA A 201 12.64 -9.61 10.94
CA ALA A 201 13.11 -8.85 12.11
C ALA A 201 12.57 -9.45 13.40
N LYS A 202 13.33 -9.39 14.50
CA LYS A 202 12.91 -9.81 15.84
C LYS A 202 11.67 -9.05 16.32
N ASP A 203 11.58 -7.75 15.98
CA ASP A 203 10.41 -6.90 16.19
C ASP A 203 10.23 -5.95 15.01
N HIS A 204 9.16 -6.14 14.24
CA HIS A 204 8.87 -5.31 13.06
C HIS A 204 8.59 -3.83 13.40
N ARG A 205 8.12 -3.54 14.63
CA ARG A 205 7.89 -2.17 15.09
C ARG A 205 9.22 -1.44 15.30
N LEU A 206 10.23 -2.17 15.76
CA LEU A 206 11.59 -1.61 15.88
C LEU A 206 12.22 -1.40 14.51
N LEU A 207 11.96 -2.28 13.54
CA LEU A 207 12.36 -2.06 12.15
C LEU A 207 11.73 -0.78 11.60
N GLU A 208 10.43 -0.62 11.75
CA GLU A 208 9.74 0.62 11.32
C GLU A 208 10.32 1.86 11.98
N ARG A 209 10.62 1.79 13.29
CA ARG A 209 11.25 2.88 14.04
C ARG A 209 12.64 3.22 13.51
N VAL A 210 13.50 2.24 13.30
CA VAL A 210 14.85 2.45 12.76
C VAL A 210 14.80 3.06 11.37
N VAL A 211 13.97 2.53 10.49
CA VAL A 211 13.81 3.05 9.12
C VAL A 211 13.29 4.49 9.14
N ARG A 212 12.30 4.79 9.95
CA ARG A 212 11.76 6.14 10.10
C ARG A 212 12.83 7.13 10.57
N GLU A 213 13.57 6.80 11.62
CA GLU A 213 14.61 7.67 12.15
C GLU A 213 15.77 7.84 11.16
N ALA A 214 16.17 6.78 10.47
CA ALA A 214 17.22 6.83 9.46
C ALA A 214 16.90 7.83 8.33
N PHE A 215 15.65 7.88 7.87
CA PHE A 215 15.22 8.76 6.77
C PHE A 215 14.70 10.14 7.21
N ASN A 216 14.63 10.44 8.50
CA ASN A 216 14.19 11.75 8.99
C ASN A 216 15.06 12.92 8.49
N GLN A 217 16.33 12.66 8.19
CA GLN A 217 17.27 13.67 7.70
C GLN A 217 18.07 13.12 6.52
N ARG A 218 17.52 13.23 5.32
CA ARG A 218 18.07 12.62 4.07
C ARG A 218 19.57 12.89 3.80
N ARG A 219 20.10 14.04 4.22
CA ARG A 219 21.50 14.41 3.99
C ARG A 219 22.47 13.96 5.08
N LYS A 220 21.98 13.33 6.14
CA LYS A 220 22.80 12.89 7.28
C LYS A 220 23.17 11.40 7.16
N THR A 221 24.30 11.05 7.76
CA THR A 221 24.78 9.67 7.89
C THR A 221 23.99 8.92 8.97
N LEU A 222 24.00 7.61 8.92
CA LEU A 222 23.31 6.72 9.88
C LEU A 222 23.71 7.00 11.34
N ARG A 223 25.01 7.16 11.62
CA ARG A 223 25.48 7.46 12.97
C ARG A 223 24.89 8.75 13.55
N ASN A 224 24.51 9.70 12.69
CA ASN A 224 23.88 10.95 13.11
C ASN A 224 22.36 10.80 13.26
N THR A 225 21.70 10.10 12.34
CA THR A 225 20.24 9.94 12.38
C THR A 225 19.80 8.96 13.45
N LEU A 226 20.59 7.92 13.70
CA LEU A 226 20.29 6.85 14.66
C LEU A 226 20.89 7.06 16.06
N LYS A 227 21.59 8.15 16.31
CA LYS A 227 22.34 8.40 17.57
C LYS A 227 21.53 8.25 18.86
N LEU A 228 20.21 8.51 18.79
CA LEU A 228 19.30 8.34 19.93
C LEU A 228 18.87 6.87 20.13
N LEU A 229 19.08 6.01 19.15
CA LEU A 229 18.69 4.60 19.19
C LEU A 229 19.92 3.69 19.42
N LEU A 230 20.98 3.90 18.65
CA LEU A 230 22.18 3.09 18.62
C LEU A 230 23.44 3.98 18.63
N SER A 231 24.45 3.58 19.37
CA SER A 231 25.76 4.20 19.32
C SER A 231 26.50 3.82 18.02
N SER A 232 27.58 4.54 17.70
CA SER A 232 28.43 4.20 16.54
C SER A 232 29.01 2.80 16.64
N ASP A 233 29.40 2.35 17.83
CA ASP A 233 29.93 1.00 18.06
C ASP A 233 28.85 -0.07 17.92
N GLU A 234 27.62 0.21 18.40
CA GLU A 234 26.48 -0.68 18.21
C GLU A 234 26.10 -0.83 16.74
N ILE A 235 26.16 0.25 15.95
CA ILE A 235 25.96 0.19 14.49
C ILE A 235 27.05 -0.66 13.84
N ALA A 236 28.32 -0.37 14.14
CA ALA A 236 29.47 -1.13 13.60
C ALA A 236 29.40 -2.63 13.92
N ALA A 237 28.96 -2.99 15.13
CA ALA A 237 28.76 -4.37 15.55
C ALA A 237 27.74 -5.15 14.68
N THR A 238 26.86 -4.48 13.95
CA THR A 238 25.94 -5.12 12.98
C THR A 238 26.57 -5.38 11.61
N GLY A 239 27.80 -4.94 11.39
CA GLY A 239 28.46 -4.95 10.09
C GLY A 239 28.03 -3.83 9.15
N VAL A 240 27.27 -2.85 9.64
CA VAL A 240 26.84 -1.68 8.88
C VAL A 240 27.82 -0.53 9.10
N ASP A 241 28.25 0.10 8.00
CA ASP A 241 29.06 1.31 8.06
C ASP A 241 28.18 2.52 8.41
N GLY A 242 28.34 3.05 9.62
CA GLY A 242 27.58 4.20 10.11
C GLY A 242 27.87 5.52 9.39
N SER A 243 28.89 5.60 8.54
CA SER A 243 29.19 6.76 7.69
C SER A 243 28.33 6.83 6.42
N LEU A 244 27.68 5.73 6.07
CA LEU A 244 26.75 5.66 4.95
C LEU A 244 25.47 6.47 5.22
N ARG A 245 24.82 6.89 4.14
CA ARG A 245 23.48 7.45 4.18
C ARG A 245 22.42 6.34 4.09
N PRO A 246 21.21 6.55 4.62
CA PRO A 246 20.18 5.52 4.66
C PRO A 246 19.80 4.96 3.28
N GLU A 247 19.82 5.77 2.22
CA GLU A 247 19.51 5.32 0.86
C GLU A 247 20.53 4.31 0.29
N GLN A 248 21.69 4.18 0.89
CA GLN A 248 22.74 3.24 0.47
C GLN A 248 22.59 1.85 1.10
N LEU A 249 21.71 1.68 2.09
CA LEU A 249 21.49 0.43 2.79
C LEU A 249 20.39 -0.41 2.14
N ASP A 250 20.63 -1.71 2.05
CA ASP A 250 19.60 -2.68 1.69
C ASP A 250 18.68 -3.01 2.88
N LEU A 251 17.59 -3.72 2.60
CA LEU A 251 16.62 -4.14 3.61
C LEU A 251 17.27 -5.00 4.71
N ALA A 252 18.16 -5.92 4.34
CA ALA A 252 18.83 -6.80 5.31
C ALA A 252 19.65 -6.00 6.33
N ALA A 253 20.32 -4.92 5.90
CA ALA A 253 21.07 -4.03 6.79
C ALA A 253 20.16 -3.33 7.80
N PHE A 254 18.99 -2.84 7.37
CA PHE A 254 17.99 -2.24 8.28
C PHE A 254 17.45 -3.25 9.29
N VAL A 255 17.23 -4.50 8.89
CA VAL A 255 16.83 -5.57 9.81
C VAL A 255 17.89 -5.84 10.86
N ARG A 256 19.18 -5.91 10.48
CA ARG A 256 20.28 -6.08 11.46
C ARG A 256 20.34 -4.93 12.47
N LEU A 257 20.15 -3.70 12.03
CA LEU A 257 20.09 -2.52 12.94
C LEU A 257 18.88 -2.61 13.90
N ALA A 258 17.73 -3.02 13.41
CA ALA A 258 16.53 -3.19 14.23
C ALA A 258 16.69 -4.32 15.26
N ASP A 259 17.29 -5.43 14.88
CA ASP A 259 17.57 -6.55 15.76
C ASP A 259 18.59 -6.17 16.87
N LYS A 260 19.60 -5.36 16.52
CA LYS A 260 20.51 -4.79 17.50
C LYS A 260 19.82 -3.88 18.51
N LEU A 261 18.88 -3.06 18.05
CA LEU A 261 18.07 -2.23 18.93
C LEU A 261 17.20 -3.09 19.86
N SER A 262 16.63 -4.17 19.37
CA SER A 262 15.85 -5.12 20.16
C SER A 262 16.70 -5.72 21.29
N GLU A 263 17.91 -6.20 20.99
CA GLU A 263 18.84 -6.73 21.97
C GLU A 263 19.22 -5.72 23.05
N LYS A 264 19.51 -4.47 22.63
CA LYS A 264 19.83 -3.38 23.55
C LYS A 264 18.68 -3.11 24.53
N LEU A 265 17.46 -3.03 24.05
CA LEU A 265 16.28 -2.77 24.90
C LEU A 265 16.02 -3.93 25.88
N GLN A 266 16.18 -5.17 25.44
CA GLN A 266 16.06 -6.35 26.32
C GLN A 266 17.11 -6.34 27.44
N GLN A 267 18.36 -5.99 27.15
CA GLN A 267 19.43 -5.86 28.15
C GLN A 267 19.15 -4.74 29.19
N GLN A 268 18.56 -3.64 28.75
CA GLN A 268 18.16 -2.53 29.66
C GLN A 268 17.03 -2.95 30.61
N ILE A 269 16.03 -3.68 30.12
CA ILE A 269 14.94 -4.21 30.94
C ILE A 269 15.50 -5.21 31.96
N GLY A 270 16.38 -6.12 31.55
CA GLY A 270 16.98 -7.10 32.47
C GLY A 270 17.82 -6.48 33.58
N ARG A 271 18.48 -5.34 33.31
CA ARG A 271 19.27 -4.60 34.34
C ARG A 271 18.39 -3.78 35.31
N ALA A 272 17.19 -3.41 34.90
CA ALA A 272 16.27 -2.65 35.75
C ALA A 272 15.50 -3.53 36.76
N HIS A 273 15.59 -4.85 36.64
CA HIS A 273 14.92 -5.83 37.52
C HIS A 273 15.92 -6.57 38.46
N VAL A 274 17.19 -6.16 38.47
CA VAL A 274 18.23 -6.60 39.43
C VAL A 274 18.57 -5.47 40.38
#